data_ac6ef4897b8038d40b15fc4ed9349152
#
_entry.id   ac6ef4897b8038d40b15fc4ed9349152
#
_cell.length_a   1.000
_cell.length_b   1.000
_cell.length_c   1.000
_cell.angle_alpha   90.00
_cell.angle_beta   90.00
_cell.angle_gamma   90.00
#
_symmetry.space_group_name_H-M   'P 1'
#
loop_
_entity.id
_entity.type
_entity.pdbx_description
1 polymer ?
#
loop_
_entity_poly.entity_id
_entity_poly.type
_entity_poly.pdbx_seq_one_letter_code
_entity_poly.pdbx_strand_id
1 'polypeptide(L)'
;MIKFIDLFAGIGGFHLGLLPPHYKCVAAAENDKPARKTYLANFKLKDEMFFNDVNGIDLMKLPEFDLLCAGFPCQPFSNIGKGLGFSDTRGTMFYEIEKILKHSKPKILLLENVPGLLSHNGGDTFSTIITALTSLEYSVSYKTLLASDYGIPQNRSRVFIVGFKNNTNLFEFPAPIPLEKTLSDVLGGQCNKEIAYTLRVGGKNSPYGNRHNWDGYCVGGINRRLTVAEGAELQGFPKNFVFPVSKTQAFKQLGNAVNVKVVEALGKQIINHIKTDGNKH
;
A
#
# COMPACT_ATOMS: atom_id res chain seq x y z
N MET A 1 9.39 -0.08 19.97
CA MET A 1 8.22 0.26 19.14
C MET A 1 8.73 1.07 17.96
N ILE A 2 8.47 0.59 16.72
CA ILE A 2 8.90 1.22 15.47
C ILE A 2 7.95 2.38 15.15
N LYS A 3 8.47 3.59 15.08
CA LYS A 3 7.73 4.76 14.62
C LYS A 3 7.73 4.78 13.10
N PHE A 4 6.58 5.05 12.46
CA PHE A 4 6.52 5.14 11.02
C PHE A 4 5.73 6.35 10.52
N ILE A 5 6.04 6.76 9.29
CA ILE A 5 5.25 7.72 8.53
C ILE A 5 4.54 7.00 7.37
N ASP A 6 3.33 7.46 7.02
CA ASP A 6 2.48 6.90 5.96
C ASP A 6 2.29 7.96 4.87
N LEU A 7 3.05 7.85 3.77
CA LEU A 7 2.98 8.76 2.63
C LEU A 7 2.03 8.22 1.57
N PHE A 8 1.26 9.11 0.93
CA PHE A 8 0.16 8.73 0.04
C PHE A 8 -0.82 7.81 0.77
N ALA A 9 -1.13 8.16 2.01
CA ALA A 9 -1.77 7.30 2.99
C ALA A 9 -3.17 6.78 2.58
N GLY A 10 -3.82 7.45 1.62
CA GLY A 10 -5.16 7.08 1.20
C GLY A 10 -6.13 7.08 2.38
N ILE A 11 -6.69 5.92 2.67
CA ILE A 11 -7.56 5.70 3.82
C ILE A 11 -6.87 4.96 4.98
N GLY A 12 -5.53 4.86 4.96
CA GLY A 12 -4.74 4.31 6.07
C GLY A 12 -4.56 2.80 6.06
N GLY A 13 -4.37 2.21 4.89
CA GLY A 13 -4.13 0.77 4.79
C GLY A 13 -2.81 0.34 5.45
N PHE A 14 -1.73 1.11 5.32
CA PHE A 14 -0.49 0.88 6.07
C PHE A 14 -0.70 1.12 7.56
N HIS A 15 -1.35 2.23 7.93
CA HIS A 15 -1.62 2.54 9.34
C HIS A 15 -2.37 1.40 10.04
N LEU A 16 -3.35 0.82 9.35
CA LEU A 16 -4.17 -0.25 9.91
C LEU A 16 -3.44 -1.60 9.95
N GLY A 17 -2.56 -1.88 9.00
CA GLY A 17 -1.79 -3.12 8.97
C GLY A 17 -0.57 -3.12 9.92
N LEU A 18 -0.08 -1.92 10.32
CA LEU A 18 1.05 -1.74 11.22
C LEU A 18 0.57 -1.23 12.58
N LEU A 19 0.07 -2.14 13.42
CA LEU A 19 -0.58 -1.80 14.70
C LEU A 19 0.33 -2.00 15.93
N PRO A 20 -0.02 -1.36 17.07
CA PRO A 20 0.59 -1.67 18.37
C PRO A 20 0.54 -3.17 18.69
N PRO A 21 1.46 -3.69 19.53
CA PRO A 21 2.47 -2.92 20.29
C PRO A 21 3.75 -2.62 19.52
N HIS A 22 3.90 -3.12 18.29
CA HIS A 22 5.17 -3.05 17.57
C HIS A 22 5.35 -1.75 16.79
N TYR A 23 4.24 -1.15 16.30
CA TYR A 23 4.25 0.00 15.42
C TYR A 23 3.45 1.19 15.96
N LYS A 24 3.88 2.40 15.59
CA LYS A 24 3.15 3.65 15.86
C LYS A 24 3.29 4.59 14.68
N CYS A 25 2.18 4.94 14.05
CA CYS A 25 2.14 6.02 13.07
C CYS A 25 2.38 7.36 13.77
N VAL A 26 3.37 8.11 13.31
CA VAL A 26 3.72 9.42 13.88
C VAL A 26 3.43 10.58 12.94
N ALA A 27 3.32 10.32 11.64
CA ALA A 27 2.87 11.30 10.64
C ALA A 27 2.27 10.59 9.44
N ALA A 28 1.40 11.29 8.70
CA ALA A 28 0.84 10.82 7.45
C ALA A 28 0.66 11.98 6.45
N ALA A 29 0.62 11.63 5.15
CA ALA A 29 0.36 12.60 4.09
C ALA A 29 -0.62 12.02 3.06
N GLU A 30 -1.65 12.82 2.68
CA GLU A 30 -2.62 12.46 1.63
C GLU A 30 -3.21 13.73 1.00
N ASN A 31 -3.28 13.79 -0.34
CA ASN A 31 -3.77 14.97 -1.04
C ASN A 31 -5.25 14.88 -1.49
N ASP A 32 -5.83 13.69 -1.60
CA ASP A 32 -7.26 13.52 -1.93
C ASP A 32 -8.12 13.89 -0.71
N LYS A 33 -8.82 15.03 -0.78
CA LYS A 33 -9.68 15.53 0.31
C LYS A 33 -10.69 14.49 0.84
N PRO A 34 -11.41 13.72 -0.01
CA PRO A 34 -12.27 12.64 0.48
C PRO A 34 -11.51 11.53 1.22
N ALA A 35 -10.30 11.15 0.77
CA ALA A 35 -9.48 10.14 1.44
C ALA A 35 -9.02 10.63 2.81
N ARG A 36 -8.55 11.89 2.92
CA ARG A 36 -8.22 12.53 4.21
C ARG A 36 -9.38 12.50 5.19
N LYS A 37 -10.60 12.83 4.70
CA LYS A 37 -11.80 12.78 5.56
C LYS A 37 -12.04 11.37 6.11
N THR A 38 -11.86 10.35 5.30
CA THR A 38 -11.98 8.96 5.73
C THR A 38 -10.84 8.57 6.68
N TYR A 39 -9.61 8.95 6.39
CA TYR A 39 -8.45 8.67 7.26
C TYR A 39 -8.68 9.25 8.67
N LEU A 40 -8.97 10.55 8.76
CA LEU A 40 -9.16 11.27 10.03
C LEU A 40 -10.41 10.82 10.82
N ALA A 41 -11.39 10.20 10.16
CA ALA A 41 -12.53 9.59 10.84
C ALA A 41 -12.17 8.28 11.58
N ASN A 42 -11.06 7.64 11.20
CA ASN A 42 -10.66 6.34 11.74
C ASN A 42 -9.37 6.37 12.57
N PHE A 43 -8.49 7.36 12.35
CA PHE A 43 -7.19 7.44 13.01
C PHE A 43 -7.00 8.79 13.69
N LYS A 44 -6.38 8.74 14.86
CA LYS A 44 -6.01 9.95 15.62
C LYS A 44 -4.53 10.26 15.40
N LEU A 45 -4.26 11.30 14.64
CA LEU A 45 -2.96 11.95 14.57
C LEU A 45 -3.10 13.39 15.10
N LYS A 46 -2.00 13.99 15.55
CA LYS A 46 -1.99 15.42 15.81
C LYS A 46 -2.15 16.16 14.48
N ASP A 47 -2.90 17.24 14.47
CA ASP A 47 -3.23 17.97 13.23
C ASP A 47 -1.97 18.39 12.46
N GLU A 48 -0.93 18.83 13.16
CA GLU A 48 0.36 19.21 12.58
C GLU A 48 1.16 18.04 11.99
N MET A 49 0.76 16.78 12.29
CA MET A 49 1.39 15.55 11.78
C MET A 49 0.61 14.91 10.63
N PHE A 50 -0.46 15.55 10.16
CA PHE A 50 -1.19 15.11 8.98
C PHE A 50 -1.02 16.13 7.83
N PHE A 51 -0.14 15.83 6.89
CA PHE A 51 0.20 16.72 5.79
C PHE A 51 -0.79 16.58 4.63
N ASN A 52 -1.16 17.71 4.05
CA ASN A 52 -2.13 17.76 2.94
C ASN A 52 -1.56 17.28 1.59
N ASP A 53 -0.25 17.30 1.43
CA ASP A 53 0.43 16.86 0.20
C ASP A 53 1.87 16.49 0.55
N VAL A 54 2.38 15.44 -0.09
CA VAL A 54 3.78 15.03 0.06
C VAL A 54 4.73 16.08 -0.53
N ASN A 55 4.33 16.74 -1.63
CA ASN A 55 5.14 17.76 -2.30
C ASN A 55 5.42 19.02 -1.46
N GLY A 56 4.69 19.25 -0.41
CA GLY A 56 4.82 20.46 0.41
C GLY A 56 5.31 20.19 1.83
N ILE A 57 5.80 18.97 2.11
CA ILE A 57 6.28 18.64 3.45
C ILE A 57 7.55 19.43 3.76
N ASP A 58 7.49 20.25 4.81
CA ASP A 58 8.67 20.84 5.44
C ASP A 58 9.40 19.73 6.19
N LEU A 59 10.55 19.32 5.66
CA LEU A 59 11.34 18.20 6.20
C LEU A 59 11.79 18.44 7.64
N MET A 60 11.98 19.71 8.04
CA MET A 60 12.34 20.09 9.41
C MET A 60 11.22 19.89 10.42
N LYS A 61 9.98 19.74 9.96
CA LYS A 61 8.79 19.48 10.79
C LYS A 61 8.46 18.00 10.90
N LEU A 62 9.14 17.14 10.15
CA LEU A 62 8.94 15.70 10.28
C LEU A 62 9.43 15.23 11.65
N PRO A 63 8.62 14.44 12.37
CA PRO A 63 9.08 13.80 13.60
C PRO A 63 10.17 12.76 13.28
N GLU A 64 10.94 12.33 14.26
CA GLU A 64 11.80 11.17 14.11
C GLU A 64 10.98 9.90 13.89
N PHE A 65 11.38 9.09 12.90
CA PHE A 65 10.74 7.82 12.57
C PHE A 65 11.77 6.79 12.09
N ASP A 66 11.41 5.52 12.25
CA ASP A 66 12.27 4.38 11.91
C ASP A 66 11.91 3.76 10.54
N LEU A 67 10.63 3.88 10.13
CA LEU A 67 10.09 3.24 8.93
C LEU A 67 9.33 4.27 8.08
N LEU A 68 9.63 4.32 6.78
CA LEU A 68 8.84 5.05 5.78
C LEU A 68 7.96 4.08 5.03
N CYS A 69 6.64 4.31 5.06
CA CYS A 69 5.65 3.60 4.24
C CYS A 69 5.14 4.53 3.12
N ALA A 70 5.00 4.00 1.90
CA ALA A 70 4.42 4.75 0.78
C ALA A 70 3.78 3.85 -0.28
N GLY A 71 2.49 4.09 -0.56
CA GLY A 71 1.80 3.56 -1.74
C GLY A 71 1.71 4.62 -2.82
N PHE A 72 2.81 4.87 -3.53
CA PHE A 72 2.91 5.99 -4.46
C PHE A 72 2.33 5.68 -5.85
N PRO A 73 1.77 6.69 -6.57
CA PRO A 73 1.24 6.48 -7.91
C PRO A 73 2.36 6.18 -8.91
N CYS A 74 2.10 5.21 -9.81
CA CYS A 74 2.99 4.92 -10.94
C CYS A 74 2.85 6.03 -11.98
N GLN A 75 3.73 7.02 -11.93
CA GLN A 75 3.83 8.08 -12.93
C GLN A 75 5.05 7.84 -13.85
N PRO A 76 4.92 8.08 -15.17
CA PRO A 76 6.04 7.90 -16.08
C PRO A 76 7.16 8.88 -15.79
N PHE A 77 8.38 8.37 -15.78
CA PHE A 77 9.61 9.18 -15.72
C PHE A 77 9.90 9.90 -17.05
N SER A 78 9.05 9.72 -18.07
CA SER A 78 9.29 10.11 -19.47
C SER A 78 9.34 11.62 -19.76
N ASN A 79 9.00 12.49 -18.80
CA ASN A 79 9.05 13.95 -19.00
C ASN A 79 10.27 14.63 -18.36
N ILE A 80 11.21 13.85 -17.85
CA ILE A 80 12.41 14.39 -17.22
C ILE A 80 13.54 14.42 -18.25
N GLY A 81 13.82 15.61 -18.71
CA GLY A 81 14.92 16.09 -19.51
C GLY A 81 15.78 15.07 -20.26
N LYS A 82 15.67 15.07 -21.58
CA LYS A 82 16.66 14.47 -22.48
C LYS A 82 18.04 15.00 -22.10
N GLY A 83 18.79 14.27 -21.27
CA GLY A 83 20.18 14.63 -20.98
C GLY A 83 20.74 14.31 -19.59
N LEU A 84 19.94 13.90 -18.59
CA LEU A 84 20.41 13.71 -17.21
C LEU A 84 20.59 12.25 -16.78
N GLY A 85 20.46 11.29 -17.69
CA GLY A 85 20.70 9.87 -17.40
C GLY A 85 19.51 9.14 -16.74
N PHE A 86 19.60 7.80 -16.71
CA PHE A 86 18.55 6.88 -16.24
C PHE A 86 18.27 6.94 -14.73
N SER A 87 19.05 7.71 -13.95
CA SER A 87 18.93 7.80 -12.48
C SER A 87 18.18 9.04 -11.99
N ASP A 88 17.59 9.84 -12.88
CA ASP A 88 16.94 11.09 -12.49
C ASP A 88 15.47 10.85 -12.12
N THR A 89 15.15 10.96 -10.84
CA THR A 89 13.80 10.81 -10.28
C THR A 89 13.01 12.13 -10.18
N ARG A 90 13.66 13.28 -10.49
CA ARG A 90 13.06 14.60 -10.35
C ARG A 90 11.75 14.75 -11.13
N GLY A 91 10.76 15.40 -10.51
CA GLY A 91 9.43 15.61 -11.10
C GLY A 91 8.49 14.41 -11.00
N THR A 92 8.88 13.34 -10.31
CA THR A 92 8.01 12.19 -10.01
C THR A 92 7.59 12.18 -8.54
N MET A 93 6.52 11.46 -8.21
CA MET A 93 6.13 11.26 -6.81
C MET A 93 7.19 10.47 -6.02
N PHE A 94 7.95 9.59 -6.67
CA PHE A 94 9.07 8.88 -6.06
C PHE A 94 10.20 9.84 -5.64
N TYR A 95 10.41 10.94 -6.36
CA TYR A 95 11.40 11.96 -5.98
C TYR A 95 11.10 12.57 -4.60
N GLU A 96 9.85 12.78 -4.26
CA GLU A 96 9.48 13.27 -2.92
C GLU A 96 9.80 12.24 -1.83
N ILE A 97 9.60 10.95 -2.11
CA ILE A 97 10.04 9.86 -1.22
C ILE A 97 11.55 9.90 -1.04
N GLU A 98 12.30 10.00 -2.15
CA GLU A 98 13.76 10.06 -2.15
C GLU A 98 14.30 11.23 -1.32
N LYS A 99 13.69 12.42 -1.44
CA LYS A 99 14.04 13.61 -0.62
C LYS A 99 13.88 13.33 0.88
N ILE A 100 12.76 12.73 1.27
CA ILE A 100 12.51 12.38 2.68
C ILE A 100 13.51 11.33 3.16
N LEU A 101 13.81 10.30 2.34
CA LEU A 101 14.80 9.28 2.66
C LEU A 101 16.21 9.87 2.85
N LYS A 102 16.61 10.82 1.98
CA LYS A 102 17.90 11.53 2.09
C LYS A 102 18.02 12.37 3.36
N HIS A 103 16.92 13.06 3.73
CA HIS A 103 16.89 13.92 4.90
C HIS A 103 16.81 13.11 6.20
N SER A 104 15.81 12.28 6.33
CA SER A 104 15.45 11.61 7.60
C SER A 104 16.21 10.30 7.82
N LYS A 105 16.71 9.68 6.77
CA LYS A 105 17.51 8.43 6.79
C LYS A 105 16.89 7.32 7.68
N PRO A 106 15.59 7.00 7.52
CA PRO A 106 14.96 5.97 8.33
C PRO A 106 15.67 4.62 8.13
N LYS A 107 15.63 3.77 9.15
CA LYS A 107 16.26 2.43 9.10
C LYS A 107 15.60 1.50 8.10
N ILE A 108 14.30 1.71 7.83
CA ILE A 108 13.47 0.79 7.05
C ILE A 108 12.62 1.59 6.07
N LEU A 109 12.38 1.03 4.89
CA LEU A 109 11.35 1.48 3.98
C LEU A 109 10.43 0.31 3.56
N LEU A 110 9.16 0.62 3.35
CA LEU A 110 8.14 -0.29 2.83
C LEU A 110 7.32 0.46 1.78
N LEU A 111 7.57 0.15 0.52
CA LEU A 111 6.90 0.80 -0.61
C LEU A 111 5.95 -0.19 -1.28
N GLU A 112 4.83 0.31 -1.81
CA GLU A 112 3.85 -0.46 -2.56
C GLU A 112 3.56 0.18 -3.91
N ASN A 113 3.35 -0.68 -4.93
CA ASN A 113 2.87 -0.22 -6.23
C ASN A 113 2.15 -1.36 -6.99
N VAL A 114 1.56 -1.02 -8.14
CA VAL A 114 0.98 -2.01 -9.07
C VAL A 114 2.07 -2.85 -9.73
N PRO A 115 1.81 -4.14 -10.08
CA PRO A 115 2.80 -5.00 -10.74
C PRO A 115 3.34 -4.43 -12.07
N GLY A 116 2.54 -3.61 -12.76
CA GLY A 116 2.97 -2.92 -13.98
C GLY A 116 4.20 -2.01 -13.80
N LEU A 117 4.54 -1.63 -12.57
CA LEU A 117 5.77 -0.89 -12.29
C LEU A 117 7.02 -1.65 -12.73
N LEU A 118 7.04 -2.99 -12.59
CA LEU A 118 8.19 -3.82 -12.93
C LEU A 118 8.53 -3.81 -14.42
N SER A 119 7.52 -3.66 -15.28
CA SER A 119 7.67 -3.63 -16.74
C SER A 119 7.46 -2.24 -17.35
N HIS A 120 7.18 -1.24 -16.52
CA HIS A 120 6.94 0.12 -16.98
C HIS A 120 8.18 0.68 -17.70
N ASN A 121 7.96 1.21 -18.93
CA ASN A 121 9.04 1.72 -19.79
C ASN A 121 10.18 0.69 -19.98
N GLY A 122 9.81 -0.56 -20.32
CA GLY A 122 10.81 -1.64 -20.52
C GLY A 122 11.55 -2.08 -19.25
N GLY A 123 11.11 -1.66 -18.05
CA GLY A 123 11.77 -1.92 -16.78
C GLY A 123 12.62 -0.75 -16.27
N ASP A 124 12.87 0.26 -17.08
CA ASP A 124 13.75 1.41 -16.72
C ASP A 124 13.25 2.15 -15.47
N THR A 125 11.93 2.32 -15.36
CA THR A 125 11.32 2.99 -14.21
C THR A 125 11.66 2.27 -12.90
N PHE A 126 11.51 0.96 -12.88
CA PHE A 126 11.79 0.16 -11.71
C PHE A 126 13.29 0.14 -11.38
N SER A 127 14.14 -0.04 -12.40
CA SER A 127 15.61 0.03 -12.29
C SER A 127 16.06 1.35 -11.68
N THR A 128 15.49 2.48 -12.12
CA THR A 128 15.78 3.82 -11.57
C THR A 128 15.42 3.91 -10.08
N ILE A 129 14.26 3.39 -9.68
CA ILE A 129 13.86 3.36 -8.27
C ILE A 129 14.85 2.54 -7.42
N ILE A 130 15.20 1.33 -7.88
CA ILE A 130 16.14 0.46 -7.16
C ILE A 130 17.50 1.11 -7.06
N THR A 131 18.02 1.70 -8.15
CA THR A 131 19.29 2.41 -8.17
C THR A 131 19.30 3.59 -7.18
N ALA A 132 18.24 4.39 -7.14
CA ALA A 132 18.14 5.49 -6.20
C ALA A 132 18.14 5.00 -4.73
N LEU A 133 17.40 3.93 -4.42
CA LEU A 133 17.35 3.36 -3.07
C LEU A 133 18.70 2.76 -2.64
N THR A 134 19.37 2.02 -3.53
CA THR A 134 20.70 1.44 -3.24
C THR A 134 21.78 2.51 -3.10
N SER A 135 21.71 3.60 -3.87
CA SER A 135 22.60 4.77 -3.72
C SER A 135 22.40 5.48 -2.35
N LEU A 136 21.25 5.28 -1.70
CA LEU A 136 20.98 5.74 -0.35
C LEU A 136 21.33 4.70 0.71
N GLU A 137 22.12 3.68 0.37
CA GLU A 137 22.62 2.61 1.24
C GLU A 137 21.52 1.67 1.79
N TYR A 138 20.37 1.55 1.08
CA TYR A 138 19.39 0.54 1.41
C TYR A 138 19.70 -0.79 0.71
N SER A 139 19.72 -1.87 1.47
CA SER A 139 19.62 -3.24 0.95
C SER A 139 18.17 -3.52 0.61
N VAL A 140 17.88 -3.71 -0.68
CA VAL A 140 16.50 -3.71 -1.19
C VAL A 140 16.09 -5.11 -1.64
N SER A 141 14.95 -5.58 -1.14
CA SER A 141 14.25 -6.78 -1.62
C SER A 141 12.89 -6.39 -2.17
N TYR A 142 12.42 -7.06 -3.21
CA TYR A 142 11.07 -6.82 -3.75
C TYR A 142 10.40 -8.12 -4.17
N LYS A 143 9.08 -8.15 -4.05
CA LYS A 143 8.24 -9.30 -4.46
C LYS A 143 6.82 -8.84 -4.79
N THR A 144 6.21 -9.47 -5.79
CA THR A 144 4.78 -9.34 -6.03
C THR A 144 4.03 -10.29 -5.09
N LEU A 145 3.13 -9.73 -4.27
CA LEU A 145 2.31 -10.47 -3.33
C LEU A 145 0.85 -10.42 -3.76
N LEU A 146 0.15 -11.53 -3.59
CA LEU A 146 -1.26 -11.69 -3.91
C LEU A 146 -2.09 -11.69 -2.62
N ALA A 147 -3.15 -10.88 -2.54
CA ALA A 147 -3.93 -10.74 -1.31
C ALA A 147 -4.57 -12.06 -0.84
N SER A 148 -4.92 -12.97 -1.76
CA SER A 148 -5.44 -14.29 -1.41
C SER A 148 -4.43 -15.16 -0.67
N ASP A 149 -3.13 -14.93 -0.85
CA ASP A 149 -2.07 -15.65 -0.13
C ASP A 149 -1.91 -15.16 1.31
N TYR A 150 -2.70 -14.17 1.72
CA TYR A 150 -2.66 -13.56 3.07
C TYR A 150 -4.06 -13.47 3.70
N GLY A 151 -4.93 -14.44 3.40
CA GLY A 151 -6.23 -14.61 4.05
C GLY A 151 -7.35 -13.71 3.54
N ILE A 152 -7.16 -13.00 2.42
CA ILE A 152 -8.20 -12.16 1.81
C ILE A 152 -8.64 -12.76 0.47
N PRO A 153 -9.92 -13.14 0.29
CA PRO A 153 -10.40 -13.75 -0.95
C PRO A 153 -10.53 -12.70 -2.09
N GLN A 154 -9.42 -12.08 -2.45
CA GLN A 154 -9.32 -11.09 -3.53
C GLN A 154 -8.09 -11.35 -4.41
N ASN A 155 -8.30 -11.42 -5.72
CA ASN A 155 -7.22 -11.49 -6.72
C ASN A 155 -6.59 -10.11 -6.92
N ARG A 156 -5.85 -9.63 -5.90
CA ARG A 156 -5.16 -8.33 -5.91
C ARG A 156 -3.67 -8.55 -5.75
N SER A 157 -2.94 -8.40 -6.85
CA SER A 157 -1.47 -8.44 -6.85
C SER A 157 -0.90 -7.04 -6.72
N ARG A 158 0.14 -6.90 -5.87
CA ARG A 158 0.91 -5.67 -5.70
C ARG A 158 2.38 -5.99 -5.53
N VAL A 159 3.24 -5.16 -6.10
CA VAL A 159 4.67 -5.23 -5.81
C VAL A 159 4.94 -4.49 -4.51
N PHE A 160 5.66 -5.15 -3.61
CA PHE A 160 6.19 -4.55 -2.38
C PHE A 160 7.69 -4.49 -2.48
N ILE A 161 8.25 -3.37 -2.06
CA ILE A 161 9.68 -3.11 -1.99
C ILE A 161 10.00 -2.85 -0.52
N VAL A 162 10.89 -3.64 0.06
CA VAL A 162 11.34 -3.50 1.44
C VAL A 162 12.84 -3.21 1.41
N GLY A 163 13.26 -2.19 2.14
CA GLY A 163 14.67 -1.83 2.23
C GLY A 163 15.09 -1.63 3.68
N PHE A 164 16.30 -2.09 3.99
CA PHE A 164 16.95 -1.87 5.29
C PHE A 164 18.25 -1.10 5.07
N LYS A 165 18.41 0.01 5.80
CA LYS A 165 19.58 0.86 5.67
C LYS A 165 20.79 0.22 6.35
N ASN A 166 21.96 0.25 5.67
CA ASN A 166 23.22 -0.30 6.18
C ASN A 166 23.11 -1.78 6.61
N ASN A 167 22.26 -2.56 5.99
CA ASN A 167 22.10 -3.99 6.24
C ASN A 167 22.63 -4.80 5.04
N THR A 168 23.30 -5.91 5.30
CA THR A 168 23.80 -6.84 4.27
C THR A 168 22.86 -8.02 4.03
N ASN A 169 21.93 -8.28 4.94
CA ASN A 169 20.99 -9.39 4.81
C ASN A 169 19.78 -8.97 3.97
N LEU A 170 19.44 -9.77 2.95
CA LEU A 170 18.23 -9.56 2.17
C LEU A 170 16.99 -9.91 3.01
N PHE A 171 15.97 -9.08 2.84
CA PHE A 171 14.67 -9.34 3.48
C PHE A 171 13.96 -10.52 2.81
N GLU A 172 13.56 -11.50 3.60
CA GLU A 172 12.73 -12.62 3.16
C GLU A 172 11.25 -12.27 3.35
N PHE A 173 10.48 -12.35 2.25
CA PHE A 173 9.05 -12.06 2.29
C PHE A 173 8.28 -13.15 3.05
N PRO A 174 7.17 -12.78 3.73
CA PRO A 174 6.37 -13.76 4.46
C PRO A 174 5.85 -14.87 3.53
N ALA A 175 5.83 -16.10 4.05
CA ALA A 175 5.25 -17.24 3.34
C ALA A 175 3.73 -17.04 3.18
N PRO A 176 3.12 -17.54 2.10
CA PRO A 176 1.68 -17.60 1.95
C PRO A 176 1.03 -18.39 3.10
N ILE A 177 -0.17 -17.98 3.47
CA ILE A 177 -1.03 -18.69 4.43
C ILE A 177 -2.28 -19.23 3.72
N PRO A 178 -2.85 -20.33 4.14
CA PRO A 178 -4.10 -20.84 3.58
C PRO A 178 -5.22 -19.80 3.64
N LEU A 179 -6.05 -19.77 2.60
CA LEU A 179 -7.24 -18.94 2.56
C LEU A 179 -8.33 -19.61 3.43
N GLU A 180 -8.62 -19.01 4.59
CA GLU A 180 -9.62 -19.53 5.53
C GLU A 180 -11.05 -19.08 5.17
N LYS A 181 -11.19 -18.04 4.36
CA LYS A 181 -12.44 -17.38 4.02
C LYS A 181 -12.60 -17.26 2.51
N THR A 182 -13.71 -17.75 1.99
CA THR A 182 -14.05 -17.64 0.57
C THR A 182 -14.80 -16.34 0.27
N LEU A 183 -15.00 -16.05 -1.01
CA LEU A 183 -15.88 -14.95 -1.42
C LEU A 183 -17.33 -15.18 -0.99
N SER A 184 -17.79 -16.45 -0.95
CA SER A 184 -19.13 -16.81 -0.46
C SER A 184 -19.34 -16.41 0.99
N ASP A 185 -18.31 -16.56 1.82
CA ASP A 185 -18.35 -16.15 3.23
C ASP A 185 -18.45 -14.63 3.39
N VAL A 186 -17.71 -13.89 2.57
CA VAL A 186 -17.77 -12.41 2.57
C VAL A 186 -19.12 -11.89 2.06
N LEU A 187 -19.69 -12.55 1.05
CA LEU A 187 -20.94 -12.12 0.43
C LEU A 187 -22.21 -12.65 1.14
N GLY A 188 -22.04 -13.55 2.13
CA GLY A 188 -23.13 -14.12 2.90
C GLY A 188 -24.05 -15.02 2.08
N GLY A 189 -23.53 -15.71 1.07
CA GLY A 189 -24.28 -16.64 0.23
C GLY A 189 -23.40 -17.28 -0.84
N GLN A 190 -23.83 -18.43 -1.34
CA GLN A 190 -23.07 -19.19 -2.33
C GLN A 190 -22.76 -18.34 -3.56
N CYS A 191 -21.48 -18.23 -3.89
CA CYS A 191 -20.98 -17.54 -5.06
C CYS A 191 -20.27 -18.56 -5.99
N ASN A 192 -20.37 -18.35 -7.29
CA ASN A 192 -19.70 -19.18 -8.29
C ASN A 192 -18.19 -18.90 -8.41
N LYS A 193 -17.65 -18.04 -7.56
CA LYS A 193 -16.23 -17.71 -7.46
C LYS A 193 -15.76 -17.83 -6.02
N GLU A 194 -14.59 -18.40 -5.83
CA GLU A 194 -13.95 -18.49 -4.52
C GLU A 194 -13.26 -17.17 -4.13
N ILE A 195 -12.74 -16.46 -5.13
CA ILE A 195 -11.91 -15.26 -4.97
C ILE A 195 -12.51 -14.11 -5.80
N ALA A 196 -12.62 -12.93 -5.18
CA ALA A 196 -13.09 -11.71 -5.82
C ALA A 196 -12.10 -11.17 -6.85
N TYR A 197 -12.61 -10.44 -7.82
CA TYR A 197 -11.78 -9.62 -8.69
C TYR A 197 -11.07 -8.51 -7.90
N THR A 198 -9.98 -7.98 -8.44
CA THR A 198 -9.33 -6.78 -7.89
C THR A 198 -10.30 -5.61 -7.86
N LEU A 199 -10.52 -5.00 -6.69
CA LEU A 199 -11.22 -3.73 -6.58
C LEU A 199 -10.41 -2.64 -7.30
N ARG A 200 -11.08 -1.87 -8.17
CA ARG A 200 -10.46 -0.83 -9.02
C ARG A 200 -11.23 0.48 -8.93
N VAL A 201 -10.59 1.56 -9.31
CA VAL A 201 -11.23 2.89 -9.39
C VAL A 201 -12.23 2.95 -10.55
N GLY A 202 -11.87 2.42 -11.72
CA GLY A 202 -12.72 2.40 -12.92
C GLY A 202 -13.45 1.08 -13.11
N GLY A 203 -14.45 1.07 -14.00
CA GLY A 203 -15.19 -0.15 -14.41
C GLY A 203 -16.31 -0.58 -13.47
N LYS A 204 -16.62 0.20 -12.43
CA LYS A 204 -17.78 -0.04 -11.58
C LYS A 204 -19.08 0.01 -12.38
N ASN A 205 -20.02 -0.88 -12.06
CA ASN A 205 -21.30 -1.05 -12.75
C ASN A 205 -21.17 -1.55 -14.23
N SER A 206 -20.02 -2.07 -14.63
CA SER A 206 -19.92 -2.75 -15.92
C SER A 206 -20.85 -3.96 -15.97
N PRO A 207 -21.40 -4.34 -17.14
CA PRO A 207 -22.29 -5.50 -17.27
C PRO A 207 -21.67 -6.78 -16.70
N TYR A 208 -22.49 -7.65 -16.17
CA TYR A 208 -22.05 -8.96 -15.70
C TYR A 208 -21.42 -9.74 -16.89
N GLY A 209 -20.28 -10.41 -16.60
CA GLY A 209 -19.51 -11.09 -17.65
C GLY A 209 -18.60 -10.21 -18.48
N ASN A 210 -18.71 -8.88 -18.38
CA ASN A 210 -17.79 -7.97 -19.05
C ASN A 210 -16.41 -8.01 -18.36
N ARG A 211 -15.31 -7.92 -19.14
CA ARG A 211 -13.92 -7.91 -18.63
C ARG A 211 -13.62 -6.76 -17.64
N HIS A 212 -14.43 -5.72 -17.65
CA HIS A 212 -14.31 -4.59 -16.73
C HIS A 212 -15.15 -4.75 -15.47
N ASN A 213 -16.02 -5.77 -15.40
CA ASN A 213 -16.82 -6.04 -14.21
C ASN A 213 -15.94 -6.59 -13.08
N TRP A 214 -15.89 -5.88 -11.97
CA TRP A 214 -15.17 -6.31 -10.78
C TRP A 214 -16.03 -6.26 -9.51
N ASP A 215 -17.19 -5.60 -9.57
CA ASP A 215 -18.07 -5.34 -8.44
C ASP A 215 -19.39 -6.14 -8.49
N GLY A 216 -19.63 -6.93 -9.52
CA GLY A 216 -20.84 -7.70 -9.72
C GLY A 216 -20.65 -9.20 -9.61
N TYR A 217 -21.46 -9.85 -8.78
CA TYR A 217 -21.38 -11.29 -8.51
C TYR A 217 -22.78 -11.92 -8.48
N CYS A 218 -22.86 -13.22 -8.86
CA CYS A 218 -24.04 -14.05 -8.63
C CYS A 218 -23.91 -14.66 -7.22
N VAL A 219 -24.85 -14.33 -6.33
CA VAL A 219 -24.88 -14.79 -4.94
C VAL A 219 -26.24 -15.43 -4.68
N GLY A 220 -26.24 -16.73 -4.36
CA GLY A 220 -27.48 -17.49 -4.17
C GLY A 220 -28.41 -17.47 -5.43
N GLY A 221 -27.83 -17.46 -6.62
CA GLY A 221 -28.57 -17.37 -7.88
C GLY A 221 -28.98 -15.94 -8.28
N ILE A 222 -28.73 -14.93 -7.47
CA ILE A 222 -29.13 -13.54 -7.72
C ILE A 222 -27.90 -12.69 -8.06
N ASN A 223 -27.96 -11.99 -9.18
CA ASN A 223 -26.93 -11.04 -9.59
C ASN A 223 -27.01 -9.76 -8.77
N ARG A 224 -25.96 -9.42 -8.03
CA ARG A 224 -25.88 -8.20 -7.24
C ARG A 224 -24.48 -7.58 -7.23
N ARG A 225 -24.42 -6.33 -6.83
CA ARG A 225 -23.18 -5.58 -6.69
C ARG A 225 -22.67 -5.64 -5.25
N LEU A 226 -21.36 -5.49 -5.09
CA LEU A 226 -20.73 -5.33 -3.80
C LEU A 226 -21.31 -4.13 -3.03
N THR A 227 -21.51 -4.32 -1.75
CA THR A 227 -21.66 -3.23 -0.80
C THR A 227 -20.31 -2.64 -0.40
N VAL A 228 -20.28 -1.44 0.19
CA VAL A 228 -19.05 -0.83 0.70
C VAL A 228 -18.43 -1.69 1.80
N ALA A 229 -19.27 -2.28 2.67
CA ALA A 229 -18.80 -3.15 3.75
C ALA A 229 -18.09 -4.41 3.23
N GLU A 230 -18.66 -5.08 2.22
CA GLU A 230 -18.01 -6.22 1.56
C GLU A 230 -16.72 -5.82 0.86
N GLY A 231 -16.71 -4.68 0.17
CA GLY A 231 -15.50 -4.12 -0.43
C GLY A 231 -14.42 -3.80 0.60
N ALA A 232 -14.80 -3.28 1.77
CA ALA A 232 -13.90 -3.04 2.88
C ALA A 232 -13.33 -4.34 3.44
N GLU A 233 -14.16 -5.35 3.65
CA GLU A 233 -13.73 -6.68 4.10
C GLU A 233 -12.76 -7.34 3.11
N LEU A 234 -13.02 -7.23 1.80
CA LEU A 234 -12.11 -7.69 0.74
C LEU A 234 -10.77 -6.94 0.69
N GLN A 235 -10.66 -5.78 1.30
CA GLN A 235 -9.39 -5.07 1.47
C GLN A 235 -8.78 -5.26 2.87
N GLY A 236 -9.42 -6.05 3.74
CA GLY A 236 -8.95 -6.33 5.10
C GLY A 236 -9.25 -5.23 6.11
N PHE A 237 -10.12 -4.26 5.78
CA PHE A 237 -10.58 -3.26 6.74
C PHE A 237 -11.58 -3.87 7.73
N PRO A 238 -11.57 -3.45 9.00
CA PRO A 238 -12.46 -3.97 10.01
C PRO A 238 -13.90 -3.48 9.80
N LYS A 239 -14.89 -4.22 10.35
CA LYS A 239 -16.32 -3.91 10.19
C LYS A 239 -16.73 -2.53 10.72
N ASN A 240 -16.01 -2.01 11.70
CA ASN A 240 -16.26 -0.70 12.31
C ASN A 240 -15.53 0.45 11.59
N PHE A 241 -14.88 0.20 10.44
CA PHE A 241 -14.22 1.23 9.67
C PHE A 241 -15.22 2.19 9.03
N VAL A 242 -15.07 3.49 9.25
CA VAL A 242 -16.03 4.52 8.87
C VAL A 242 -15.66 5.14 7.52
N PHE A 243 -16.64 5.21 6.61
CA PHE A 243 -16.53 5.92 5.33
C PHE A 243 -17.46 7.14 5.33
N PRO A 244 -17.03 8.33 5.80
CA PRO A 244 -17.87 9.54 5.87
C PRO A 244 -17.97 10.23 4.50
N VAL A 245 -18.11 9.45 3.44
CA VAL A 245 -18.13 9.87 2.04
C VAL A 245 -19.21 9.11 1.25
N SER A 246 -19.48 9.53 0.02
CA SER A 246 -20.44 8.81 -0.84
C SER A 246 -19.93 7.38 -1.18
N LYS A 247 -20.88 6.47 -1.48
CA LYS A 247 -20.59 5.10 -1.93
C LYS A 247 -19.57 5.06 -3.08
N THR A 248 -19.66 5.99 -4.03
CA THR A 248 -18.72 6.08 -5.15
C THR A 248 -17.31 6.44 -4.69
N GLN A 249 -17.19 7.38 -3.77
CA GLN A 249 -15.89 7.76 -3.19
C GLN A 249 -15.31 6.64 -2.33
N ALA A 250 -16.13 5.94 -1.54
CA ALA A 250 -15.70 4.80 -0.76
C ALA A 250 -15.08 3.69 -1.65
N PHE A 251 -15.73 3.35 -2.77
CA PHE A 251 -15.16 2.37 -3.72
C PHE A 251 -13.90 2.88 -4.42
N LYS A 252 -13.81 4.18 -4.77
CA LYS A 252 -12.56 4.79 -5.29
C LYS A 252 -11.43 4.61 -4.28
N GLN A 253 -11.68 4.90 -3.02
CA GLN A 253 -10.73 4.78 -1.91
C GLN A 253 -10.30 3.31 -1.71
N LEU A 254 -11.26 2.37 -1.68
CA LEU A 254 -10.97 0.94 -1.56
C LEU A 254 -10.16 0.39 -2.75
N GLY A 255 -10.44 0.89 -3.97
CA GLY A 255 -9.67 0.53 -5.16
C GLY A 255 -8.20 0.95 -5.09
N ASN A 256 -7.92 2.10 -4.46
CA ASN A 256 -6.57 2.65 -4.29
C ASN A 256 -5.87 2.12 -3.02
N ALA A 257 -6.60 1.64 -2.02
CA ALA A 257 -6.02 1.22 -0.75
C ALA A 257 -5.05 0.04 -0.91
N VAL A 258 -3.97 0.05 -0.14
CA VAL A 258 -3.16 -1.15 0.07
C VAL A 258 -3.96 -2.17 0.90
N ASN A 259 -3.75 -3.46 0.64
CA ASN A 259 -4.45 -4.51 1.40
C ASN A 259 -3.87 -4.63 2.81
N VAL A 260 -4.74 -4.52 3.81
CA VAL A 260 -4.36 -4.46 5.23
C VAL A 260 -3.69 -5.76 5.69
N LYS A 261 -4.19 -6.94 5.26
CA LYS A 261 -3.64 -8.24 5.70
C LYS A 261 -2.26 -8.52 5.12
N VAL A 262 -2.00 -8.09 3.89
CA VAL A 262 -0.66 -8.16 3.30
C VAL A 262 0.31 -7.29 4.09
N VAL A 263 -0.09 -6.07 4.44
CA VAL A 263 0.73 -5.16 5.27
C VAL A 263 0.97 -5.74 6.67
N GLU A 264 -0.04 -6.35 7.28
CA GLU A 264 0.09 -7.04 8.58
C GLU A 264 1.13 -8.17 8.52
N ALA A 265 1.09 -9.00 7.47
CA ALA A 265 2.07 -10.08 7.28
C ALA A 265 3.49 -9.52 7.07
N LEU A 266 3.64 -8.46 6.25
CA LEU A 266 4.91 -7.78 6.06
C LEU A 266 5.42 -7.14 7.35
N GLY A 267 4.57 -6.51 8.14
CA GLY A 267 4.93 -5.93 9.43
C GLY A 267 5.46 -6.97 10.40
N LYS A 268 4.79 -8.13 10.52
CA LYS A 268 5.28 -9.25 11.34
C LYS A 268 6.66 -9.73 10.87
N GLN A 269 6.85 -9.86 9.56
CA GLN A 269 8.11 -10.32 8.99
C GLN A 269 9.25 -9.30 9.16
N ILE A 270 8.97 -8.00 9.08
CA ILE A 270 9.95 -6.93 9.39
C ILE A 270 10.44 -7.07 10.84
N ILE A 271 9.54 -7.30 11.80
CA ILE A 271 9.93 -7.51 13.21
C ILE A 271 10.82 -8.75 13.34
N ASN A 272 10.48 -9.86 12.68
CA ASN A 272 11.27 -11.08 12.70
C ASN A 272 12.68 -10.86 12.12
N HIS A 273 12.78 -10.16 11.00
CA HIS A 273 14.05 -9.83 10.35
C HIS A 273 14.97 -9.01 11.29
N ILE A 274 14.42 -7.96 11.94
CA ILE A 274 15.18 -7.15 12.90
C ILE A 274 15.70 -7.99 14.08
N LYS A 275 14.88 -8.91 14.62
CA LYS A 275 15.29 -9.77 15.73
C LYS A 275 16.41 -10.74 15.33
N THR A 276 16.35 -11.27 14.10
CA THR A 276 17.36 -12.20 13.59
C THR A 276 18.70 -11.52 13.36
N ASP A 277 18.69 -10.28 12.86
CA ASP A 277 19.91 -9.48 12.67
C ASP A 277 20.52 -9.02 13.99
N GLY A 278 19.69 -8.61 14.96
CA GLY A 278 20.17 -8.21 16.29
C GLY A 278 20.82 -9.32 17.12
N ASN A 279 20.56 -10.58 16.78
CA ASN A 279 21.17 -11.74 17.43
C ASN A 279 22.52 -12.17 16.79
N LYS A 280 22.95 -11.50 15.71
CA LYS A 280 24.22 -11.81 15.02
C LYS A 280 25.36 -10.87 15.37
N HIS A 281 25.10 -9.89 16.22
CA HIS A 281 26.06 -8.92 16.77
C HIS A 281 26.03 -8.99 18.31
#